data_0b5316f1b26b915597c75976dee3d552
#
_entry.id   0b5316f1b26b915597c75976dee3d552
#
_cell.length_a   1.000
_cell.length_b   1.000
_cell.length_c   1.000
_cell.angle_alpha   90.00
_cell.angle_beta   90.00
_cell.angle_gamma   90.00
#
_symmetry.space_group_name_H-M   'P 1'
#
loop_
_entity.id
_entity.type
_entity.pdbx_description
1 polymer ?
#
loop_
_entity_poly.entity_id
_entity_poly.type
_entity_poly.pdbx_seq_one_letter_code
_entity_poly.pdbx_strand_id
1 'polypeptide(L)'
;LSLSLGTGIICAGLALLINFSVRFKPNKLVEKLSSLLSLGYAVPGLILAVGMVQLMVYLDTFLFSGLDIVLTGSIFGLMIAYVIKTYALANSSIESGYQRISNSMDESSRLLGISGWRMLINVHSPLMKTALLTSVLLVMSDVVKELPATLILRPFNFETLAVSTYTYASEERMLQAAAPAIAIVIIGLIPII
;
A
#
# COMPACT_ATOMS: atom_id res chain seq x y z
N LEU A 1 -2.01 -11.63 -6.95
CA LEU A 1 -1.35 -11.83 -5.66
C LEU A 1 0.01 -11.11 -5.58
N SER A 2 0.88 -11.26 -6.58
CA SER A 2 2.20 -10.59 -6.57
C SER A 2 2.08 -9.06 -6.44
N LEU A 3 1.13 -8.45 -7.14
CA LEU A 3 0.88 -7.02 -7.09
C LEU A 3 0.39 -6.56 -5.70
N SER A 4 -0.52 -7.31 -5.08
CA SER A 4 -1.03 -6.99 -3.74
C SER A 4 0.04 -7.14 -2.67
N LEU A 5 0.87 -8.18 -2.76
CA LEU A 5 2.01 -8.38 -1.86
C LEU A 5 3.05 -7.27 -2.05
N GLY A 6 3.40 -6.93 -3.31
CA GLY A 6 4.32 -5.84 -3.62
C GLY A 6 3.83 -4.49 -3.07
N THR A 7 2.54 -4.18 -3.24
CA THR A 7 1.92 -2.97 -2.66
C THR A 7 2.01 -2.98 -1.13
N GLY A 8 1.73 -4.13 -0.49
CA GLY A 8 1.84 -4.28 0.95
C GLY A 8 3.25 -3.99 1.49
N ILE A 9 4.26 -4.54 0.83
CA ILE A 9 5.68 -4.31 1.20
C ILE A 9 6.05 -2.83 1.02
N ILE A 10 5.64 -2.20 -0.08
CA ILE A 10 5.91 -0.78 -0.33
C ILE A 10 5.23 0.09 0.73
N CYS A 11 3.93 -0.13 1.01
CA CYS A 11 3.20 0.62 2.02
C CYS A 11 3.80 0.46 3.42
N ALA A 12 4.14 -0.78 3.81
CA ALA A 12 4.78 -1.05 5.10
C ALA A 12 6.15 -0.37 5.21
N GLY A 13 6.96 -0.42 4.15
CA GLY A 13 8.26 0.25 4.08
C GLY A 13 8.14 1.76 4.18
N LEU A 14 7.24 2.38 3.41
CA LEU A 14 6.97 3.81 3.46
C LEU A 14 6.47 4.24 4.85
N ALA A 15 5.51 3.52 5.42
CA ALA A 15 4.99 3.81 6.75
C ALA A 15 6.09 3.70 7.82
N LEU A 16 6.94 2.67 7.74
CA LEU A 16 8.06 2.48 8.66
C LEU A 16 9.05 3.66 8.58
N LEU A 17 9.42 4.07 7.37
CA LEU A 17 10.36 5.19 7.15
C LEU A 17 9.81 6.52 7.63
N ILE A 18 8.54 6.79 7.34
CA ILE A 18 7.87 8.04 7.74
C ILE A 18 7.75 8.12 9.26
N ASN A 19 7.24 7.07 9.91
CA ASN A 19 7.10 7.04 11.37
C ASN A 19 8.46 7.09 12.08
N PHE A 20 9.48 6.42 11.55
CA PHE A 20 10.84 6.53 12.04
C PHE A 20 11.37 7.98 11.96
N SER A 21 11.17 8.63 10.82
CA SER A 21 11.58 10.03 10.62
C SER A 21 10.91 10.97 11.60
N VAL A 22 9.60 10.85 11.79
CA VAL A 22 8.83 11.68 12.73
C VAL A 22 9.28 11.46 14.17
N ARG A 23 9.59 10.20 14.56
CA ARG A 23 10.03 9.86 15.92
C ARG A 23 11.38 10.50 16.29
N PHE A 24 12.35 10.52 15.37
CA PHE A 24 13.71 11.02 15.65
C PHE A 24 13.93 12.47 15.29
N LYS A 25 13.23 12.99 14.33
CA LYS A 25 13.32 14.39 13.89
C LYS A 25 11.91 14.87 13.51
N PRO A 26 11.11 15.27 14.52
CA PRO A 26 9.77 15.76 14.27
C PRO A 26 9.79 16.86 13.20
N ASN A 27 9.10 16.61 12.10
CA ASN A 27 8.98 17.54 10.99
C ASN A 27 7.54 17.67 10.58
N LYS A 28 6.97 18.84 10.79
CA LYS A 28 5.56 19.15 10.45
C LYS A 28 5.20 18.88 8.99
N LEU A 29 6.16 18.99 8.07
CA LEU A 29 5.93 18.65 6.66
C LEU A 29 5.75 17.14 6.47
N VAL A 30 6.60 16.32 7.11
CA VAL A 30 6.50 14.86 7.02
C VAL A 30 5.21 14.36 7.65
N GLU A 31 4.82 14.91 8.81
CA GLU A 31 3.53 14.61 9.45
C GLU A 31 2.35 14.97 8.56
N LYS A 32 2.35 16.15 7.95
CA LYS A 32 1.31 16.57 7.01
C LYS A 32 1.25 15.67 5.77
N LEU A 33 2.39 15.30 5.21
CA LEU A 33 2.45 14.39 4.06
C LEU A 33 1.90 12.99 4.41
N SER A 34 2.25 12.45 5.58
CA SER A 34 1.69 11.19 6.07
C SER A 34 0.16 11.28 6.23
N SER A 35 -0.32 12.38 6.80
CA SER A 35 -1.76 12.62 6.94
C SER A 35 -2.47 12.72 5.58
N LEU A 36 -1.88 13.44 4.62
CA LEU A 36 -2.41 13.54 3.27
C LEU A 36 -2.46 12.18 2.55
N LEU A 37 -1.40 11.38 2.65
CA LEU A 37 -1.39 10.02 2.10
C LEU A 37 -2.47 9.15 2.75
N SER A 38 -2.69 9.32 4.04
CA SER A 38 -3.73 8.56 4.78
C SER A 38 -5.15 8.93 4.35
N LEU A 39 -5.38 10.15 3.82
CA LEU A 39 -6.67 10.53 3.26
C LEU A 39 -7.05 9.73 2.01
N GLY A 40 -6.08 9.16 1.31
CA GLY A 40 -6.33 8.32 0.13
C GLY A 40 -7.27 7.16 0.40
N TYR A 41 -7.28 6.62 1.61
CA TYR A 41 -8.19 5.54 2.02
C TYR A 41 -9.66 5.98 2.07
N ALA A 42 -9.91 7.23 2.43
CA ALA A 42 -11.26 7.79 2.49
C ALA A 42 -11.84 8.14 1.11
N VAL A 43 -10.98 8.24 0.09
CA VAL A 43 -11.43 8.56 -1.28
C VAL A 43 -12.05 7.32 -1.93
N PRO A 44 -13.27 7.42 -2.48
CA PRO A 44 -13.86 6.33 -3.26
C PRO A 44 -12.93 5.90 -4.40
N GLY A 45 -12.73 4.57 -4.56
CA GLY A 45 -11.77 4.02 -5.53
C GLY A 45 -11.99 4.50 -6.96
N LEU A 46 -13.25 4.71 -7.37
CA LEU A 46 -13.59 5.25 -8.67
C LEU A 46 -13.07 6.69 -8.87
N ILE A 47 -13.25 7.55 -7.87
CA ILE A 47 -12.80 8.95 -7.92
C ILE A 47 -11.28 9.01 -7.94
N LEU A 48 -10.63 8.20 -7.09
CA LEU A 48 -9.18 8.08 -7.07
C LEU A 48 -8.67 7.63 -8.45
N ALA A 49 -9.30 6.63 -9.07
CA ALA A 49 -8.88 6.12 -10.36
C ALA A 49 -8.96 7.18 -11.47
N VAL A 50 -10.07 7.93 -11.54
CA VAL A 50 -10.22 9.02 -12.52
C VAL A 50 -9.15 10.10 -12.32
N GLY A 51 -8.90 10.50 -11.07
CA GLY A 51 -7.83 11.45 -10.75
C GLY A 51 -6.45 10.93 -11.13
N MET A 52 -6.19 9.64 -10.89
CA MET A 52 -4.92 8.99 -11.25
C MET A 52 -4.72 8.91 -12.77
N VAL A 53 -5.76 8.59 -13.56
CA VAL A 53 -5.67 8.62 -15.03
C VAL A 53 -5.28 10.01 -15.51
N GLN A 54 -5.95 11.06 -15.01
CA GLN A 54 -5.65 12.44 -15.42
C GLN A 54 -4.21 12.82 -15.06
N LEU A 55 -3.76 12.47 -13.86
CA LEU A 55 -2.39 12.71 -13.42
C LEU A 55 -1.37 11.97 -14.30
N MET A 56 -1.61 10.70 -14.60
CA MET A 56 -0.71 9.90 -15.44
C MET A 56 -0.65 10.42 -16.85
N VAL A 57 -1.78 10.76 -17.47
CA VAL A 57 -1.81 11.37 -18.81
C VAL A 57 -1.05 12.69 -18.83
N TYR A 58 -1.19 13.51 -17.78
CA TYR A 58 -0.44 14.75 -17.64
C TYR A 58 1.08 14.48 -17.56
N LEU A 59 1.50 13.52 -16.71
CA LEU A 59 2.90 13.15 -16.57
C LEU A 59 3.48 12.58 -17.88
N ASP A 60 2.75 11.70 -18.55
CA ASP A 60 3.15 11.12 -19.83
C ASP A 60 3.33 12.21 -20.91
N THR A 61 2.43 13.21 -20.93
CA THR A 61 2.43 14.24 -21.96
C THR A 61 3.49 15.32 -21.72
N PHE A 62 3.68 15.76 -20.46
CA PHE A 62 4.50 16.93 -20.15
C PHE A 62 5.87 16.58 -19.54
N LEU A 63 5.96 15.50 -18.78
CA LEU A 63 7.20 15.15 -18.07
C LEU A 63 8.00 14.06 -18.81
N PHE A 64 7.31 13.10 -19.40
CA PHE A 64 7.92 11.93 -20.04
C PHE A 64 7.80 11.95 -21.57
N SER A 65 7.37 13.06 -22.19
CA SER A 65 7.18 13.19 -23.64
C SER A 65 8.42 12.90 -24.50
N GLY A 66 9.61 12.91 -23.91
CA GLY A 66 10.87 12.55 -24.57
C GLY A 66 11.45 11.19 -24.15
N LEU A 67 10.73 10.44 -23.33
CA LEU A 67 11.14 9.13 -22.81
C LEU A 67 10.10 8.10 -23.25
N ASP A 68 10.55 6.90 -23.65
CA ASP A 68 9.65 5.78 -24.00
C ASP A 68 8.97 5.17 -22.74
N ILE A 69 8.52 6.03 -21.83
CA ILE A 69 7.87 5.64 -20.59
C ILE A 69 6.41 6.09 -20.65
N VAL A 70 5.49 5.13 -20.53
CA VAL A 70 4.04 5.39 -20.46
C VAL A 70 3.53 4.86 -19.11
N LEU A 71 3.04 5.76 -18.27
CA LEU A 71 2.44 5.41 -16.98
C LEU A 71 0.98 5.00 -17.11
N THR A 72 0.27 5.64 -18.04
CA THR A 72 -1.15 5.36 -18.31
C THR A 72 -1.34 3.92 -18.78
N GLY A 73 -2.18 3.17 -18.08
CA GLY A 73 -2.40 1.74 -18.40
C GLY A 73 -1.21 0.83 -18.09
N SER A 74 -0.30 1.24 -17.22
CA SER A 74 0.83 0.41 -16.77
C SER A 74 0.54 -0.24 -15.40
N ILE A 75 1.22 -1.37 -15.12
CA ILE A 75 1.18 -2.01 -13.79
C ILE A 75 1.72 -1.06 -12.72
N PHE A 76 2.71 -0.23 -13.07
CA PHE A 76 3.31 0.74 -12.17
C PHE A 76 2.30 1.82 -11.76
N GLY A 77 1.54 2.36 -12.73
CA GLY A 77 0.49 3.32 -12.45
C GLY A 77 -0.62 2.75 -11.55
N LEU A 78 -1.04 1.52 -11.81
CA LEU A 78 -2.00 0.81 -10.97
C LEU A 78 -1.44 0.61 -9.54
N MET A 79 -0.17 0.26 -9.40
CA MET A 79 0.47 0.06 -8.11
C MET A 79 0.56 1.35 -7.29
N ILE A 80 0.86 2.49 -7.92
CA ILE A 80 0.84 3.81 -7.26
C ILE A 80 -0.56 4.12 -6.72
N ALA A 81 -1.61 3.87 -7.50
CA ALA A 81 -2.99 4.08 -7.05
C ALA A 81 -3.33 3.22 -5.83
N TYR A 82 -2.90 1.95 -5.82
CA TYR A 82 -3.08 1.08 -4.67
C TYR A 82 -2.31 1.57 -3.44
N VAL A 83 -1.06 2.01 -3.61
CA VAL A 83 -0.26 2.57 -2.50
C VAL A 83 -0.98 3.78 -1.89
N ILE A 84 -1.44 4.73 -2.71
CA ILE A 84 -2.17 5.91 -2.23
C ILE A 84 -3.43 5.49 -1.48
N LYS A 85 -4.17 4.53 -2.02
CA LYS A 85 -5.42 4.08 -1.43
C LYS A 85 -5.22 3.33 -0.11
N THR A 86 -4.20 2.48 0.00
CA THR A 86 -4.07 1.56 1.13
C THR A 86 -3.00 1.94 2.15
N TYR A 87 -2.25 3.02 1.92
CA TYR A 87 -1.20 3.50 2.82
C TYR A 87 -1.68 3.67 4.26
N ALA A 88 -2.90 4.19 4.47
CA ALA A 88 -3.46 4.41 5.80
C ALA A 88 -3.52 3.14 6.65
N LEU A 89 -3.82 1.98 6.04
CA LEU A 89 -3.87 0.69 6.73
C LEU A 89 -2.48 0.29 7.25
N ALA A 90 -1.46 0.45 6.39
CA ALA A 90 -0.08 0.17 6.79
C ALA A 90 0.38 1.15 7.86
N ASN A 91 0.10 2.45 7.69
CA ASN A 91 0.49 3.49 8.63
C ASN A 91 -0.08 3.26 10.02
N SER A 92 -1.37 2.95 10.14
CA SER A 92 -2.04 2.66 11.42
C SER A 92 -1.42 1.47 12.15
N SER A 93 -1.11 0.39 11.41
CA SER A 93 -0.45 -0.79 11.98
C SER A 93 0.97 -0.48 12.48
N ILE A 94 1.75 0.25 11.69
CA ILE A 94 3.13 0.62 12.02
C ILE A 94 3.17 1.61 13.18
N GLU A 95 2.29 2.61 13.20
CA GLU A 95 2.16 3.57 14.30
C GLU A 95 1.85 2.86 15.62
N SER A 96 0.90 1.93 15.62
CA SER A 96 0.60 1.07 16.76
C SER A 96 1.80 0.24 17.22
N GLY A 97 2.63 -0.21 16.29
CA GLY A 97 3.90 -0.88 16.58
C GLY A 97 4.89 0.05 17.30
N TYR A 98 5.04 1.28 16.83
CA TYR A 98 5.91 2.28 17.45
C TYR A 98 5.48 2.69 18.87
N GLN A 99 4.19 2.72 19.16
CA GLN A 99 3.67 3.00 20.50
C GLN A 99 4.13 2.00 21.57
N ARG A 100 4.53 0.78 21.15
CA ARG A 100 5.06 -0.26 22.05
C ARG A 100 6.56 -0.12 22.32
N ILE A 101 7.27 0.70 21.56
CA ILE A 101 8.69 0.96 21.74
C ILE A 101 8.87 2.19 22.62
N SER A 102 9.38 2.00 23.85
CA SER A 102 9.63 3.11 24.77
C SER A 102 10.81 3.99 24.34
N ASN A 103 10.81 5.24 24.74
CA ASN A 103 11.93 6.15 24.47
C ASN A 103 13.22 5.70 25.16
N SER A 104 13.12 5.03 26.31
CA SER A 104 14.28 4.46 27.02
C SER A 104 15.02 3.38 26.19
N MET A 105 14.32 2.65 25.33
CA MET A 105 14.96 1.68 24.41
C MET A 105 15.80 2.41 23.35
N ASP A 106 15.32 3.55 22.86
CA ASP A 106 16.06 4.38 21.90
C ASP A 106 17.31 4.98 22.56
N GLU A 107 17.19 5.47 23.80
CA GLU A 107 18.30 6.02 24.58
C GLU A 107 19.36 4.96 24.88
N SER A 108 18.94 3.78 25.32
CA SER A 108 19.85 2.65 25.56
C SER A 108 20.59 2.23 24.29
N SER A 109 19.91 2.21 23.15
CA SER A 109 20.52 1.90 21.86
C SER A 109 21.59 2.94 21.48
N ARG A 110 21.33 4.22 21.75
CA ARG A 110 22.29 5.30 21.51
C ARG A 110 23.52 5.18 22.41
N LEU A 111 23.35 4.81 23.67
CA LEU A 111 24.47 4.56 24.60
C LEU A 111 25.36 3.41 24.12
N LEU A 112 24.79 2.42 23.42
CA LEU A 112 25.54 1.33 22.78
C LEU A 112 26.11 1.71 21.40
N GLY A 113 26.04 2.99 21.00
CA GLY A 113 26.58 3.49 19.74
C GLY A 113 25.69 3.18 18.52
N ILE A 114 24.47 2.69 18.71
CA ILE A 114 23.51 2.38 17.63
C ILE A 114 22.61 3.60 17.43
N SER A 115 22.71 4.23 16.25
CA SER A 115 21.90 5.41 15.89
C SER A 115 21.52 5.43 14.42
N GLY A 116 20.60 6.32 14.05
CA GLY A 116 20.18 6.55 12.67
C GLY A 116 19.68 5.27 11.99
N TRP A 117 20.11 5.02 10.77
CA TRP A 117 19.66 3.88 9.96
C TRP A 117 19.93 2.50 10.60
N ARG A 118 21.05 2.39 11.33
CA ARG A 118 21.36 1.15 12.06
C ARG A 118 20.33 0.87 13.15
N MET A 119 19.80 1.90 13.82
CA MET A 119 18.75 1.74 14.82
C MET A 119 17.44 1.25 14.17
N LEU A 120 17.08 1.77 13.00
CA LEU A 120 15.91 1.30 12.27
C LEU A 120 16.01 -0.19 11.94
N ILE A 121 17.15 -0.64 11.39
CA ILE A 121 17.32 -2.02 10.93
C ILE A 121 17.51 -3.00 12.09
N ASN A 122 18.40 -2.66 13.05
CA ASN A 122 18.85 -3.60 14.07
C ASN A 122 17.98 -3.60 15.33
N VAL A 123 17.20 -2.53 15.57
CA VAL A 123 16.39 -2.39 16.79
C VAL A 123 14.90 -2.32 16.43
N HIS A 124 14.49 -1.31 15.66
CA HIS A 124 13.06 -1.08 15.42
C HIS A 124 12.44 -2.15 14.54
N SER A 125 13.03 -2.49 13.40
CA SER A 125 12.45 -3.48 12.48
C SER A 125 12.26 -4.87 13.13
N PRO A 126 13.22 -5.41 13.89
CA PRO A 126 13.03 -6.67 14.61
C PRO A 126 11.94 -6.61 15.69
N LEU A 127 11.88 -5.49 16.45
CA LEU A 127 10.87 -5.31 17.48
C LEU A 127 9.46 -5.14 16.90
N MET A 128 9.38 -4.59 15.69
CA MET A 128 8.12 -4.32 14.98
C MET A 128 7.74 -5.39 13.96
N LYS A 129 8.41 -6.55 13.95
CA LYS A 129 8.16 -7.61 12.96
C LYS A 129 6.69 -7.99 12.83
N THR A 130 5.96 -8.06 13.93
CA THR A 130 4.53 -8.37 13.94
C THR A 130 3.72 -7.23 13.30
N ALA A 131 3.98 -5.97 13.66
CA ALA A 131 3.30 -4.83 13.06
C ALA A 131 3.59 -4.70 11.56
N LEU A 132 4.84 -4.97 11.14
CA LEU A 132 5.24 -5.01 9.74
C LEU A 132 4.49 -6.11 8.98
N LEU A 133 4.45 -7.32 9.52
CA LEU A 133 3.73 -8.43 8.90
C LEU A 133 2.24 -8.13 8.80
N THR A 134 1.63 -7.66 9.89
CA THR A 134 0.21 -7.27 9.91
C THR A 134 -0.08 -6.17 8.89
N SER A 135 0.78 -5.15 8.76
CA SER A 135 0.59 -4.09 7.78
C SER A 135 0.61 -4.61 6.35
N VAL A 136 1.54 -5.51 6.02
CA VAL A 136 1.61 -6.15 4.69
C VAL A 136 0.36 -6.97 4.40
N LEU A 137 -0.08 -7.79 5.37
CA LEU A 137 -1.25 -8.66 5.22
C LEU A 137 -2.55 -7.86 5.08
N LEU A 138 -2.72 -6.78 5.87
CA LEU A 138 -3.89 -5.91 5.79
C LEU A 138 -3.98 -5.23 4.42
N VAL A 139 -2.87 -4.65 3.94
CA VAL A 139 -2.82 -4.02 2.61
C VAL A 139 -3.06 -5.06 1.51
N MET A 140 -2.42 -6.23 1.59
CA MET A 140 -2.60 -7.30 0.62
C MET A 140 -4.07 -7.74 0.54
N SER A 141 -4.72 -7.94 1.68
CA SER A 141 -6.15 -8.30 1.75
C SER A 141 -7.06 -7.23 1.14
N ASP A 142 -6.73 -5.95 1.34
CA ASP A 142 -7.52 -4.84 0.81
C ASP A 142 -7.34 -4.70 -0.72
N VAL A 143 -6.12 -4.82 -1.21
CA VAL A 143 -5.80 -4.74 -2.65
C VAL A 143 -6.38 -5.91 -3.44
N VAL A 144 -6.41 -7.13 -2.87
CA VAL A 144 -6.95 -8.31 -3.58
C VAL A 144 -8.43 -8.15 -3.93
N LYS A 145 -9.20 -7.47 -3.09
CA LYS A 145 -10.62 -7.20 -3.31
C LYS A 145 -10.91 -5.88 -4.04
N GLU A 146 -9.84 -5.10 -4.38
CA GLU A 146 -10.03 -3.80 -5.02
C GLU A 146 -10.47 -3.96 -6.47
N LEU A 147 -11.69 -3.51 -6.75
CA LEU A 147 -12.31 -3.59 -8.08
C LEU A 147 -12.39 -2.24 -8.81
N PRO A 148 -12.97 -1.16 -8.23
CA PRO A 148 -13.23 0.09 -8.95
C PRO A 148 -11.98 0.73 -9.56
N ALA A 149 -10.90 0.87 -8.80
CA ALA A 149 -9.67 1.45 -9.30
C ALA A 149 -8.99 0.51 -10.32
N THR A 150 -9.05 -0.80 -10.09
CA THR A 150 -8.47 -1.79 -10.98
C THR A 150 -9.12 -1.79 -12.35
N LEU A 151 -10.44 -1.71 -12.43
CA LEU A 151 -11.18 -1.70 -13.71
C LEU A 151 -10.74 -0.56 -14.62
N ILE A 152 -10.42 0.60 -14.06
CA ILE A 152 -10.04 1.80 -14.83
C ILE A 152 -8.55 1.83 -15.15
N LEU A 153 -7.69 1.42 -14.20
CA LEU A 153 -6.25 1.64 -14.28
C LEU A 153 -5.47 0.44 -14.79
N ARG A 154 -6.08 -0.75 -14.86
CA ARG A 154 -5.38 -1.97 -15.25
C ARG A 154 -4.85 -1.90 -16.69
N PRO A 155 -3.66 -2.47 -16.95
CA PRO A 155 -3.18 -2.69 -18.31
C PRO A 155 -4.10 -3.62 -19.11
N PHE A 156 -4.01 -3.54 -20.43
CA PHE A 156 -4.65 -4.52 -21.31
C PHE A 156 -4.15 -5.94 -20.99
N ASN A 157 -5.05 -6.91 -21.06
CA ASN A 157 -4.79 -8.33 -20.76
C ASN A 157 -4.27 -8.60 -19.33
N PHE A 158 -4.46 -7.67 -18.40
CA PHE A 158 -4.12 -7.87 -17.00
C PHE A 158 -5.39 -8.05 -16.18
N GLU A 159 -5.54 -9.22 -15.56
CA GLU A 159 -6.69 -9.54 -14.73
C GLU A 159 -6.29 -9.80 -13.29
N THR A 160 -7.11 -9.27 -12.38
CA THR A 160 -7.05 -9.58 -10.96
C THR A 160 -8.21 -10.48 -10.57
N LEU A 161 -8.13 -11.13 -9.42
CA LEU A 161 -9.23 -11.97 -8.91
C LEU A 161 -10.55 -11.19 -8.82
N ALA A 162 -10.51 -9.92 -8.37
CA ALA A 162 -11.68 -9.07 -8.28
C ALA A 162 -12.30 -8.79 -9.66
N VAL A 163 -11.47 -8.47 -10.66
CA VAL A 163 -11.91 -8.23 -12.03
C VAL A 163 -12.49 -9.49 -12.65
N SER A 164 -11.79 -10.64 -12.53
CA SER A 164 -12.31 -11.93 -13.05
C SER A 164 -13.65 -12.30 -12.42
N THR A 165 -13.78 -12.12 -11.09
CA THR A 165 -15.06 -12.36 -10.40
C THR A 165 -16.17 -11.48 -10.97
N TYR A 166 -15.88 -10.18 -11.14
CA TYR A 166 -16.85 -9.22 -11.67
C TYR A 166 -17.23 -9.55 -13.12
N THR A 167 -16.27 -9.86 -13.98
CA THR A 167 -16.50 -10.17 -15.39
C THR A 167 -17.40 -11.40 -15.52
N TYR A 168 -17.07 -12.50 -14.84
CA TYR A 168 -17.90 -13.70 -14.86
C TYR A 168 -19.31 -13.47 -14.30
N ALA A 169 -19.41 -12.70 -13.23
CA ALA A 169 -20.73 -12.39 -12.65
C ALA A 169 -21.58 -11.51 -13.57
N SER A 170 -20.98 -10.53 -14.26
CA SER A 170 -21.67 -9.65 -15.21
C SER A 170 -22.11 -10.37 -16.49
N GLU A 171 -21.43 -11.47 -16.84
CA GLU A 171 -21.80 -12.37 -17.95
C GLU A 171 -22.75 -13.50 -17.52
N GLU A 172 -23.34 -13.43 -16.32
CA GLU A 172 -24.22 -14.46 -15.73
C GLU A 172 -23.56 -15.85 -15.56
N ARG A 173 -22.22 -15.91 -15.61
CA ARG A 173 -21.41 -17.13 -15.46
C ARG A 173 -21.08 -17.40 -13.99
N MET A 174 -22.08 -17.54 -13.13
CA MET A 174 -21.93 -17.61 -11.67
C MET A 174 -21.05 -18.76 -11.19
N LEU A 175 -21.08 -19.92 -11.83
CA LEU A 175 -20.23 -21.06 -11.47
C LEU A 175 -18.74 -20.74 -11.68
N GLN A 176 -18.41 -19.96 -12.71
CA GLN A 176 -17.03 -19.55 -12.99
C GLN A 176 -16.58 -18.40 -12.09
N ALA A 177 -17.49 -17.51 -11.68
CA ALA A 177 -17.24 -16.46 -10.72
C ALA A 177 -16.93 -17.00 -9.32
N ALA A 178 -17.44 -18.18 -8.96
CA ALA A 178 -17.29 -18.76 -7.63
C ALA A 178 -15.81 -19.02 -7.26
N ALA A 179 -15.00 -19.53 -8.17
CA ALA A 179 -13.62 -19.88 -7.89
C ALA A 179 -12.75 -18.65 -7.50
N PRO A 180 -12.69 -17.57 -8.29
CA PRO A 180 -11.94 -16.37 -7.89
C PRO A 180 -12.57 -15.67 -6.68
N ALA A 181 -13.89 -15.71 -6.49
CA ALA A 181 -14.55 -15.15 -5.31
C ALA A 181 -14.13 -15.88 -4.03
N ILE A 182 -14.12 -17.21 -4.02
CA ILE A 182 -13.66 -18.01 -2.88
C ILE A 182 -12.19 -17.71 -2.58
N ALA A 183 -11.36 -17.59 -3.61
CA ALA A 183 -9.95 -17.23 -3.43
C ALA A 183 -9.78 -15.86 -2.74
N ILE A 184 -10.57 -14.84 -3.10
CA ILE A 184 -10.58 -13.54 -2.43
C ILE A 184 -10.95 -13.67 -0.95
N VAL A 185 -11.98 -14.46 -0.64
CA VAL A 185 -12.43 -14.68 0.74
C VAL A 185 -11.33 -15.35 1.57
N ILE A 186 -10.72 -16.42 1.05
CA ILE A 186 -9.63 -17.13 1.76
C ILE A 186 -8.46 -16.18 2.04
N ILE A 187 -8.02 -15.41 1.04
CA ILE A 187 -6.92 -14.47 1.20
C ILE A 187 -7.30 -13.34 2.18
N GLY A 188 -8.54 -12.87 2.12
CA GLY A 188 -9.06 -11.84 3.01
C GLY A 188 -9.15 -12.26 4.48
N LEU A 189 -9.24 -13.56 4.76
CA LEU A 189 -9.26 -14.09 6.13
C LEU A 189 -7.85 -14.21 6.75
N ILE A 190 -6.79 -14.28 5.94
CA ILE A 190 -5.40 -14.46 6.45
C ILE A 190 -5.01 -13.43 7.54
N PRO A 191 -5.29 -12.12 7.40
CA PRO A 191 -4.92 -11.14 8.43
C PRO A 191 -5.72 -11.26 9.74
N ILE A 192 -6.81 -12.01 9.74
CA ILE A 192 -7.76 -12.10 10.86
C ILE A 192 -7.42 -13.28 11.77
N ILE A 193 -6.75 -14.31 11.23
CA ILE A 193 -6.32 -15.51 11.93
C ILE A 193 -4.91 -15.31 12.51
#